data_ce11ea09144b8b68f110da0258da3b4d
#
_entry.id   ce11ea09144b8b68f110da0258da3b4d
#
_cell.length_a   1.000
_cell.length_b   1.000
_cell.length_c   1.000
_cell.angle_alpha   90.00
_cell.angle_beta   90.00
_cell.angle_gamma   90.00
#
_symmetry.space_group_name_H-M   'P 1'
#
loop_
_entity.id
_entity.type
_entity.pdbx_description
1 polymer ?
#
loop_
_entity_poly.entity_id
_entity_poly.type
_entity_poly.pdbx_seq_one_letter_code
_entity_poly.pdbx_strand_id
1 'polypeptide(L)'
;FADDTSLSRSDHIKAFNEAQRCFSSLVNTMAVRKTDCAKRALEAGRFIFEPDSLNIAALTYNYGNAIRKKGGSVEARKVLGQALELYEAIYGKSSLEVMNVLIDMGETRKVKAIAKKYFKNDSVEYADILLRLSMSNMLSLRESSRYANRALEVYVKEEGVESYSTAAASFQIGKVKFAQENYKSAITYLIGATKHPETATFAHGWLVRAYGLTNQDDMASYHATQIGKSHEGESEDFVPIFIPRPDYPKHARKRGVEGYAVIELTISNEGRATDIILVNESPESYGFGEEALKAGARLLYAPRFTDGVAQEVSGVLYKYNFKMAR
;
A
#
# COMPACT_ATOMS: atom_id res chain seq x y z
N PHE A 1 19.24 -21.46 22.12
CA PHE A 1 17.85 -21.92 22.07
C PHE A 1 17.59 -22.57 23.42
N ALA A 2 16.94 -21.83 24.35
CA ALA A 2 16.42 -22.44 25.57
C ALA A 2 15.19 -23.28 25.18
N ASP A 3 15.19 -24.50 25.67
CA ASP A 3 14.15 -25.50 25.45
C ASP A 3 12.81 -24.97 26.03
N ASP A 4 11.89 -24.56 25.15
CA ASP A 4 10.59 -23.94 25.51
C ASP A 4 9.55 -24.99 25.93
N THR A 5 10.02 -26.17 26.35
CA THR A 5 9.20 -27.29 26.85
C THR A 5 8.68 -27.07 28.28
N SER A 6 8.98 -25.91 28.91
CA SER A 6 8.59 -25.60 30.28
C SER A 6 7.23 -24.86 30.43
N LEU A 7 6.67 -24.32 29.32
CA LEU A 7 5.41 -23.58 29.36
C LEU A 7 4.21 -24.52 29.43
N SER A 8 3.23 -24.19 30.26
CA SER A 8 1.97 -24.93 30.31
C SER A 8 1.12 -24.70 29.06
N ARG A 9 0.18 -25.62 28.78
CA ARG A 9 -0.79 -25.42 27.69
C ARG A 9 -1.59 -24.10 27.87
N SER A 10 -1.83 -23.69 29.11
CA SER A 10 -2.50 -22.42 29.43
C SER A 10 -1.67 -21.22 29.00
N ASP A 11 -0.34 -21.27 29.17
CA ASP A 11 0.57 -20.20 28.77
C ASP A 11 0.63 -20.09 27.24
N HIS A 12 0.64 -21.21 26.52
CA HIS A 12 0.56 -21.23 25.07
C HIS A 12 -0.75 -20.63 24.55
N ILE A 13 -1.89 -20.93 25.18
CA ILE A 13 -3.20 -20.34 24.84
C ILE A 13 -3.19 -18.82 25.05
N LYS A 14 -2.60 -18.35 26.16
CA LYS A 14 -2.47 -16.91 26.44
C LYS A 14 -1.60 -16.23 25.39
N ALA A 15 -0.42 -16.77 25.11
CA ALA A 15 0.51 -16.26 24.08
C ALA A 15 -0.14 -16.22 22.68
N PHE A 16 -0.89 -17.26 22.32
CA PHE A 16 -1.67 -17.33 21.09
C PHE A 16 -2.70 -16.21 20.99
N ASN A 17 -3.51 -16.02 22.03
CA ASN A 17 -4.55 -14.98 22.04
C ASN A 17 -3.97 -13.57 21.97
N GLU A 18 -2.83 -13.32 22.62
CA GLU A 18 -2.11 -12.05 22.55
C GLU A 18 -1.57 -11.80 21.13
N ALA A 19 -0.95 -12.81 20.52
CA ALA A 19 -0.42 -12.73 19.17
C ALA A 19 -1.52 -12.53 18.11
N GLN A 20 -2.66 -13.19 18.27
CA GLN A 20 -3.83 -13.02 17.38
C GLN A 20 -4.44 -11.62 17.51
N ARG A 21 -4.60 -11.11 18.73
CA ARG A 21 -5.04 -9.70 18.93
C ARG A 21 -4.06 -8.71 18.30
N CYS A 22 -2.76 -8.92 18.51
CA CYS A 22 -1.72 -8.12 17.87
C CYS A 22 -1.85 -8.15 16.35
N PHE A 23 -1.98 -9.32 15.74
CA PHE A 23 -2.10 -9.47 14.29
C PHE A 23 -3.34 -8.77 13.73
N SER A 24 -4.48 -8.89 14.41
CA SER A 24 -5.76 -8.33 13.97
C SER A 24 -5.84 -6.81 14.14
N SER A 25 -5.20 -6.25 15.18
CA SER A 25 -5.23 -4.81 15.46
C SER A 25 -4.31 -3.96 14.56
N LEU A 26 -3.34 -4.58 13.86
CA LEU A 26 -2.37 -3.86 13.06
C LEU A 26 -2.84 -3.63 11.63
N VAL A 27 -2.74 -2.38 11.18
CA VAL A 27 -2.94 -2.00 9.78
C VAL A 27 -1.78 -2.49 8.89
N ASN A 28 -2.00 -2.57 7.59
CA ASN A 28 -1.00 -3.08 6.63
C ASN A 28 0.28 -2.24 6.57
N THR A 29 0.26 -0.98 6.97
CA THR A 29 1.44 -0.09 7.04
C THR A 29 2.45 -0.55 8.10
N MET A 30 2.04 -1.34 9.08
CA MET A 30 2.92 -1.92 10.12
C MET A 30 3.37 -3.35 9.77
N ALA A 31 3.76 -3.59 8.51
CA ALA A 31 4.06 -4.93 7.99
C ALA A 31 5.10 -5.72 8.80
N VAL A 32 6.14 -5.07 9.33
CA VAL A 32 7.18 -5.73 10.14
C VAL A 32 6.57 -6.30 11.43
N ARG A 33 5.86 -5.47 12.19
CA ARG A 33 5.23 -5.86 13.45
C ARG A 33 4.12 -6.89 13.23
N LYS A 34 3.35 -6.74 12.15
CA LYS A 34 2.30 -7.70 11.77
C LYS A 34 2.90 -9.09 11.43
N THR A 35 4.06 -9.13 10.78
CA THR A 35 4.78 -10.38 10.50
C THR A 35 5.24 -11.06 11.76
N ASP A 36 5.77 -10.32 12.74
CA ASP A 36 6.18 -10.87 14.04
C ASP A 36 4.98 -11.44 14.81
N CYS A 37 3.85 -10.72 14.85
CA CYS A 37 2.63 -11.21 15.51
C CYS A 37 2.11 -12.50 14.83
N ALA A 38 2.11 -12.57 13.49
CA ALA A 38 1.70 -13.77 12.77
C ALA A 38 2.61 -14.96 13.06
N LYS A 39 3.93 -14.73 13.13
CA LYS A 39 4.92 -15.75 13.49
C LYS A 39 4.66 -16.31 14.89
N ARG A 40 4.53 -15.44 15.90
CA ARG A 40 4.25 -15.83 17.28
C ARG A 40 2.92 -16.59 17.41
N ALA A 41 1.88 -16.18 16.66
CA ALA A 41 0.62 -16.89 16.63
C ALA A 41 0.76 -18.32 16.08
N LEU A 42 1.55 -18.51 15.02
CA LEU A 42 1.83 -19.84 14.46
C LEU A 42 2.65 -20.69 15.45
N GLU A 43 3.70 -20.12 16.05
CA GLU A 43 4.54 -20.83 17.04
C GLU A 43 3.73 -21.31 18.24
N ALA A 44 2.94 -20.43 18.86
CA ALA A 44 2.04 -20.81 19.96
C ALA A 44 0.95 -21.81 19.52
N GLY A 45 0.40 -21.61 18.31
CA GLY A 45 -0.62 -22.49 17.73
C GLY A 45 -0.15 -23.96 17.59
N ARG A 46 1.13 -24.19 17.32
CA ARG A 46 1.72 -25.55 17.19
C ARG A 46 1.69 -26.36 18.48
N PHE A 47 1.55 -25.72 19.64
CA PHE A 47 1.40 -26.39 20.94
C PHE A 47 -0.07 -26.60 21.32
N ILE A 48 -1.01 -25.97 20.58
CA ILE A 48 -2.45 -25.97 20.91
C ILE A 48 -3.23 -26.86 19.96
N PHE A 49 -2.91 -26.81 18.66
CA PHE A 49 -3.64 -27.46 17.58
C PHE A 49 -2.86 -28.62 16.98
N GLU A 50 -3.57 -29.59 16.42
CA GLU A 50 -2.97 -30.70 15.68
C GLU A 50 -2.20 -30.19 14.45
N PRO A 51 -1.04 -30.80 14.09
CA PRO A 51 -0.14 -30.31 13.05
C PRO A 51 -0.78 -30.17 11.66
N ASP A 52 -1.74 -31.01 11.34
CA ASP A 52 -2.48 -31.06 10.04
C ASP A 52 -3.84 -30.39 10.09
N SER A 53 -4.16 -29.68 11.19
CA SER A 53 -5.42 -29.00 11.37
C SER A 53 -5.58 -27.77 10.48
N LEU A 54 -6.84 -27.41 10.19
CA LEU A 54 -7.18 -26.16 9.50
C LEU A 54 -6.62 -24.92 10.23
N ASN A 55 -6.56 -24.96 11.57
CA ASN A 55 -5.98 -23.87 12.35
C ASN A 55 -4.51 -23.65 12.03
N ILE A 56 -3.70 -24.71 11.95
CA ILE A 56 -2.29 -24.61 11.58
C ILE A 56 -2.14 -24.18 10.12
N ALA A 57 -2.98 -24.68 9.22
CA ALA A 57 -2.99 -24.24 7.82
C ALA A 57 -3.26 -22.72 7.70
N ALA A 58 -4.26 -22.20 8.42
CA ALA A 58 -4.63 -20.79 8.41
C ALA A 58 -3.55 -19.90 9.05
N LEU A 59 -2.95 -20.33 10.16
CA LEU A 59 -1.86 -19.59 10.82
C LEU A 59 -0.61 -19.54 9.93
N THR A 60 -0.27 -20.67 9.27
CA THR A 60 0.84 -20.73 8.31
C THR A 60 0.60 -19.82 7.11
N TYR A 61 -0.62 -19.81 6.58
CA TYR A 61 -1.02 -18.90 5.50
C TYR A 61 -0.91 -17.43 5.92
N ASN A 62 -1.43 -17.06 7.10
CA ASN A 62 -1.38 -15.70 7.62
C ASN A 62 0.07 -15.22 7.79
N TYR A 63 0.96 -16.09 8.30
CA TYR A 63 2.38 -15.78 8.43
C TYR A 63 3.05 -15.59 7.07
N GLY A 64 2.85 -16.52 6.13
CA GLY A 64 3.38 -16.42 4.76
C GLY A 64 2.91 -15.16 4.03
N ASN A 65 1.63 -14.78 4.20
CA ASN A 65 1.06 -13.58 3.61
C ASN A 65 1.61 -12.29 4.23
N ALA A 66 1.87 -12.29 5.55
CA ALA A 66 2.50 -11.16 6.23
C ALA A 66 3.95 -10.94 5.73
N ILE A 67 4.74 -12.03 5.57
CA ILE A 67 6.09 -11.96 4.99
C ILE A 67 6.04 -11.39 3.56
N ARG A 68 5.10 -11.85 2.73
CA ARG A 68 4.90 -11.36 1.36
C ARG A 68 4.64 -9.86 1.32
N LYS A 69 3.77 -9.37 2.19
CA LYS A 69 3.43 -7.92 2.29
C LYS A 69 4.61 -7.09 2.80
N LYS A 70 5.51 -7.66 3.58
CA LYS A 70 6.76 -7.02 4.02
C LYS A 70 7.82 -6.94 2.90
N GLY A 71 7.67 -7.71 1.82
CA GLY A 71 8.61 -7.76 0.70
C GLY A 71 9.52 -8.99 0.65
N GLY A 72 9.37 -9.94 1.58
CA GLY A 72 10.16 -11.18 1.66
C GLY A 72 9.67 -12.27 0.68
N SER A 73 9.89 -12.10 -0.63
CA SER A 73 9.30 -12.97 -1.66
C SER A 73 9.73 -14.44 -1.61
N VAL A 74 10.99 -14.75 -1.32
CA VAL A 74 11.51 -16.13 -1.26
C VAL A 74 11.00 -16.85 -0.03
N GLU A 75 11.12 -16.22 1.15
CA GLU A 75 10.63 -16.78 2.41
C GLU A 75 9.11 -16.94 2.39
N ALA A 76 8.38 -15.94 1.87
CA ALA A 76 6.93 -16.00 1.71
C ALA A 76 6.51 -17.22 0.88
N ARG A 77 7.18 -17.47 -0.26
CA ARG A 77 6.87 -18.62 -1.13
C ARG A 77 7.07 -19.95 -0.40
N LYS A 78 8.11 -20.07 0.42
CA LYS A 78 8.35 -21.28 1.22
C LYS A 78 7.23 -21.52 2.23
N VAL A 79 6.87 -20.49 3.00
CA VAL A 79 5.84 -20.60 4.05
C VAL A 79 4.44 -20.78 3.44
N LEU A 80 4.12 -20.07 2.35
CA LEU A 80 2.85 -20.27 1.63
C LEU A 80 2.79 -21.66 0.98
N GLY A 81 3.92 -22.22 0.55
CA GLY A 81 3.99 -23.61 0.06
C GLY A 81 3.60 -24.63 1.14
N GLN A 82 4.07 -24.44 2.38
CA GLN A 82 3.66 -25.27 3.52
C GLN A 82 2.15 -25.14 3.82
N ALA A 83 1.62 -23.91 3.77
CA ALA A 83 0.19 -23.70 3.92
C ALA A 83 -0.60 -24.38 2.78
N LEU A 84 -0.11 -24.31 1.54
CA LEU A 84 -0.73 -24.94 0.38
C LEU A 84 -0.84 -26.46 0.56
N GLU A 85 0.24 -27.13 1.02
CA GLU A 85 0.23 -28.56 1.28
C GLU A 85 -0.84 -28.95 2.29
N LEU A 86 -0.99 -28.19 3.39
CA LEU A 86 -2.02 -28.41 4.40
C LEU A 86 -3.44 -28.20 3.83
N TYR A 87 -3.66 -27.08 3.10
CA TYR A 87 -4.96 -26.83 2.46
C TYR A 87 -5.30 -27.88 1.39
N GLU A 88 -4.32 -28.35 0.60
CA GLU A 88 -4.52 -29.43 -0.38
C GLU A 88 -4.88 -30.77 0.29
N ALA A 89 -4.31 -31.07 1.44
CA ALA A 89 -4.64 -32.27 2.21
C ALA A 89 -6.06 -32.22 2.78
N ILE A 90 -6.48 -31.04 3.27
CA ILE A 90 -7.80 -30.87 3.90
C ILE A 90 -8.93 -30.76 2.87
N TYR A 91 -8.76 -29.95 1.82
CA TYR A 91 -9.83 -29.55 0.89
C TYR A 91 -9.69 -30.16 -0.52
N GLY A 92 -8.53 -30.77 -0.82
CA GLY A 92 -8.21 -31.24 -2.17
C GLY A 92 -7.66 -30.14 -3.07
N LYS A 93 -6.82 -30.56 -4.03
CA LYS A 93 -6.00 -29.68 -4.91
C LYS A 93 -6.80 -28.68 -5.79
N SER A 94 -8.08 -28.90 -5.97
CA SER A 94 -8.92 -28.09 -6.86
C SER A 94 -10.05 -27.36 -6.13
N SER A 95 -9.91 -27.10 -4.85
CA SER A 95 -10.90 -26.37 -4.05
C SER A 95 -10.72 -24.85 -4.17
N LEU A 96 -11.74 -24.09 -3.76
CA LEU A 96 -11.68 -22.62 -3.71
C LEU A 96 -10.73 -22.13 -2.62
N GLU A 97 -10.61 -22.87 -1.51
CA GLU A 97 -9.69 -22.60 -0.40
C GLU A 97 -8.24 -22.65 -0.87
N VAL A 98 -7.87 -23.71 -1.59
CA VAL A 98 -6.56 -23.88 -2.23
C VAL A 98 -6.29 -22.76 -3.24
N MET A 99 -7.31 -22.37 -4.02
CA MET A 99 -7.19 -21.29 -4.99
C MET A 99 -6.78 -19.97 -4.32
N ASN A 100 -7.27 -19.66 -3.12
CA ASN A 100 -6.90 -18.44 -2.38
C ASN A 100 -5.40 -18.39 -2.07
N VAL A 101 -4.81 -19.51 -1.61
CA VAL A 101 -3.37 -19.61 -1.36
C VAL A 101 -2.58 -19.45 -2.66
N LEU A 102 -3.03 -20.11 -3.73
CA LEU A 102 -2.40 -20.03 -5.06
C LEU A 102 -2.42 -18.61 -5.65
N ILE A 103 -3.48 -17.81 -5.38
CA ILE A 103 -3.55 -16.40 -5.80
C ILE A 103 -2.41 -15.61 -5.15
N ASP A 104 -2.22 -15.77 -3.84
CA ASP A 104 -1.16 -15.06 -3.10
C ASP A 104 0.25 -15.54 -3.47
N MET A 105 0.38 -16.77 -3.95
CA MET A 105 1.63 -17.29 -4.51
C MET A 105 1.89 -16.85 -5.96
N GLY A 106 0.91 -16.24 -6.65
CA GLY A 106 0.99 -15.86 -8.06
C GLY A 106 0.94 -17.05 -9.03
N GLU A 107 0.41 -18.21 -8.61
CA GLU A 107 0.30 -19.43 -9.39
C GLU A 107 -0.85 -19.37 -10.43
N THR A 108 -0.74 -18.42 -11.37
CA THR A 108 -1.81 -18.00 -12.27
C THR A 108 -2.42 -19.13 -13.11
N ARG A 109 -1.61 -20.12 -13.52
CA ARG A 109 -2.10 -21.26 -14.32
C ARG A 109 -3.02 -22.14 -13.50
N LYS A 110 -2.62 -22.48 -12.28
CA LYS A 110 -3.41 -23.32 -11.36
C LYS A 110 -4.69 -22.61 -10.94
N VAL A 111 -4.57 -21.32 -10.57
CA VAL A 111 -5.74 -20.48 -10.20
C VAL A 111 -6.77 -20.47 -11.32
N LYS A 112 -6.36 -20.17 -12.56
CA LYS A 112 -7.30 -20.14 -13.69
C LYS A 112 -7.89 -21.48 -14.03
N ALA A 113 -7.16 -22.58 -13.83
CA ALA A 113 -7.71 -23.93 -14.03
C ALA A 113 -8.79 -24.25 -13.00
N ILE A 114 -8.57 -23.91 -11.72
CA ILE A 114 -9.57 -24.07 -10.67
C ILE A 114 -10.77 -23.14 -10.92
N ALA A 115 -10.51 -21.85 -11.17
CA ALA A 115 -11.57 -20.87 -11.38
C ALA A 115 -12.54 -21.26 -12.52
N LYS A 116 -12.01 -21.77 -13.65
CA LYS A 116 -12.82 -22.26 -14.78
C LYS A 116 -13.71 -23.47 -14.45
N LYS A 117 -13.36 -24.22 -13.42
CA LYS A 117 -14.18 -25.35 -12.96
C LYS A 117 -15.45 -24.89 -12.26
N TYR A 118 -15.39 -23.74 -11.60
CA TYR A 118 -16.48 -23.21 -10.77
C TYR A 118 -17.23 -22.06 -11.42
N PHE A 119 -16.57 -21.25 -12.27
CA PHE A 119 -17.11 -20.01 -12.80
C PHE A 119 -16.96 -19.89 -14.31
N LYS A 120 -17.90 -19.22 -14.96
CA LYS A 120 -17.81 -18.85 -16.37
C LYS A 120 -16.74 -17.76 -16.56
N ASN A 121 -16.02 -17.79 -17.69
CA ASN A 121 -14.90 -16.86 -17.96
C ASN A 121 -15.30 -15.37 -18.03
N ASP A 122 -16.57 -15.06 -18.21
CA ASP A 122 -17.17 -13.74 -18.32
C ASP A 122 -18.08 -13.40 -17.14
N SER A 123 -18.06 -14.21 -16.08
CA SER A 123 -18.82 -13.92 -14.86
C SER A 123 -18.06 -12.95 -13.94
N VAL A 124 -18.80 -12.26 -13.09
CA VAL A 124 -18.28 -11.32 -12.08
C VAL A 124 -17.32 -12.04 -11.12
N GLU A 125 -17.67 -13.25 -10.68
CA GLU A 125 -16.83 -14.05 -9.77
C GLU A 125 -15.49 -14.43 -10.41
N TYR A 126 -15.47 -14.70 -11.71
CA TYR A 126 -14.20 -14.93 -12.42
C TYR A 126 -13.38 -13.63 -12.53
N ALA A 127 -14.04 -12.49 -12.76
CA ALA A 127 -13.40 -11.17 -12.77
C ALA A 127 -12.80 -10.82 -11.42
N ASP A 128 -13.48 -11.15 -10.30
CA ASP A 128 -12.94 -10.98 -8.94
C ASP A 128 -11.63 -11.72 -8.74
N ILE A 129 -11.54 -12.96 -9.24
CA ILE A 129 -10.31 -13.74 -9.19
C ILE A 129 -9.20 -13.08 -10.01
N LEU A 130 -9.51 -12.57 -11.20
CA LEU A 130 -8.55 -11.87 -12.04
C LEU A 130 -8.06 -10.58 -11.38
N LEU A 131 -8.97 -9.80 -10.78
CA LEU A 131 -8.62 -8.59 -10.05
C LEU A 131 -7.71 -8.91 -8.86
N ARG A 132 -8.04 -9.91 -8.06
CA ARG A 132 -7.21 -10.38 -6.95
C ARG A 132 -5.82 -10.85 -7.41
N LEU A 133 -5.75 -11.61 -8.53
CA LEU A 133 -4.46 -11.99 -9.14
C LEU A 133 -3.64 -10.76 -9.51
N SER A 134 -4.28 -9.73 -10.07
CA SER A 134 -3.59 -8.49 -10.47
C SER A 134 -2.95 -7.74 -9.30
N MET A 135 -3.40 -7.98 -8.08
CA MET A 135 -2.86 -7.37 -6.85
C MET A 135 -1.70 -8.18 -6.25
N SER A 136 -1.37 -9.34 -6.82
CA SER A 136 -0.27 -10.18 -6.34
C SER A 136 1.09 -9.54 -6.66
N ASN A 137 1.94 -9.38 -5.64
CA ASN A 137 3.32 -8.89 -5.82
C ASN A 137 4.24 -9.92 -6.53
N MET A 138 3.72 -11.11 -6.82
CA MET A 138 4.45 -12.18 -7.50
C MET A 138 4.34 -12.11 -9.02
N LEU A 139 3.52 -11.19 -9.54
CA LEU A 139 3.31 -11.00 -10.97
C LEU A 139 4.10 -9.78 -11.48
N SER A 140 4.46 -9.86 -12.77
CA SER A 140 4.97 -8.70 -13.48
C SER A 140 3.88 -7.62 -13.63
N LEU A 141 4.30 -6.35 -13.71
CA LEU A 141 3.35 -5.24 -13.95
C LEU A 141 2.54 -5.43 -15.24
N ARG A 142 3.11 -6.11 -16.24
CA ARG A 142 2.42 -6.42 -17.50
C ARG A 142 1.28 -7.42 -17.28
N GLU A 143 1.52 -8.47 -16.50
CA GLU A 143 0.51 -9.46 -16.17
C GLU A 143 -0.58 -8.89 -15.27
N SER A 144 -0.19 -8.13 -14.23
CA SER A 144 -1.11 -7.41 -13.36
C SER A 144 -2.03 -6.50 -14.16
N SER A 145 -1.48 -5.70 -15.09
CA SER A 145 -2.28 -4.86 -15.99
C SER A 145 -3.27 -5.67 -16.82
N ARG A 146 -2.83 -6.79 -17.41
CA ARG A 146 -3.69 -7.63 -18.25
C ARG A 146 -4.87 -8.22 -17.49
N TYR A 147 -4.64 -8.70 -16.27
CA TYR A 147 -5.71 -9.28 -15.45
C TYR A 147 -6.69 -8.22 -14.95
N ALA A 148 -6.19 -7.07 -14.49
CA ALA A 148 -7.05 -5.97 -14.04
C ALA A 148 -7.90 -5.40 -15.18
N ASN A 149 -7.34 -5.25 -16.40
CA ASN A 149 -8.12 -4.79 -17.56
C ASN A 149 -9.21 -5.79 -17.93
N ARG A 150 -8.93 -7.11 -17.91
CA ARG A 150 -9.95 -8.12 -18.19
C ARG A 150 -11.08 -8.12 -17.15
N ALA A 151 -10.75 -7.91 -15.88
CA ALA A 151 -11.74 -7.76 -14.83
C ALA A 151 -12.61 -6.50 -15.06
N LEU A 152 -11.97 -5.37 -15.38
CA LEU A 152 -12.66 -4.11 -15.69
C LEU A 152 -13.67 -4.26 -16.83
N GLU A 153 -13.30 -4.94 -17.92
CA GLU A 153 -14.22 -5.20 -19.04
C GLU A 153 -15.50 -5.93 -18.60
N VAL A 154 -15.36 -6.93 -17.72
CA VAL A 154 -16.50 -7.68 -17.20
C VAL A 154 -17.35 -6.79 -16.28
N TYR A 155 -16.74 -6.11 -15.32
CA TYR A 155 -17.49 -5.26 -14.38
C TYR A 155 -18.25 -4.13 -15.07
N VAL A 156 -17.62 -3.46 -16.05
CA VAL A 156 -18.30 -2.40 -16.82
C VAL A 156 -19.54 -2.95 -17.53
N LYS A 157 -19.42 -4.16 -18.10
CA LYS A 157 -20.51 -4.79 -18.83
C LYS A 157 -21.65 -5.27 -17.91
N GLU A 158 -21.30 -5.92 -16.79
CA GLU A 158 -22.28 -6.60 -15.94
C GLU A 158 -22.83 -5.70 -14.81
N GLU A 159 -22.01 -4.78 -14.27
CA GLU A 159 -22.35 -3.94 -13.11
C GLU A 159 -22.43 -2.44 -13.44
N GLY A 160 -21.86 -2.02 -14.57
CA GLY A 160 -21.83 -0.63 -15.00
C GLY A 160 -20.60 0.16 -14.54
N VAL A 161 -20.47 1.39 -15.08
CA VAL A 161 -19.28 2.24 -14.92
C VAL A 161 -19.14 2.88 -13.53
N GLU A 162 -20.20 2.88 -12.72
CA GLU A 162 -20.22 3.50 -11.39
C GLU A 162 -20.17 2.48 -10.25
N SER A 163 -20.10 1.17 -10.57
CA SER A 163 -20.02 0.12 -9.56
C SER A 163 -18.69 0.17 -8.78
N TYR A 164 -18.73 -0.34 -7.55
CA TYR A 164 -17.53 -0.51 -6.74
C TYR A 164 -16.46 -1.35 -7.45
N SER A 165 -16.85 -2.47 -8.05
CA SER A 165 -15.92 -3.40 -8.72
C SER A 165 -15.23 -2.72 -9.91
N THR A 166 -15.98 -1.91 -10.70
CA THR A 166 -15.42 -1.09 -11.79
C THR A 166 -14.42 -0.06 -11.26
N ALA A 167 -14.76 0.64 -10.18
CA ALA A 167 -13.89 1.62 -9.56
C ALA A 167 -12.62 0.95 -8.95
N ALA A 168 -12.77 -0.19 -8.29
CA ALA A 168 -11.66 -0.95 -7.71
C ALA A 168 -10.70 -1.49 -8.79
N ALA A 169 -11.23 -2.00 -9.90
CA ALA A 169 -10.42 -2.44 -11.04
C ALA A 169 -9.69 -1.26 -11.69
N SER A 170 -10.37 -0.13 -11.88
CA SER A 170 -9.78 1.11 -12.38
C SER A 170 -8.67 1.61 -11.47
N PHE A 171 -8.87 1.58 -10.15
CA PHE A 171 -7.85 1.92 -9.17
C PHE A 171 -6.61 1.03 -9.28
N GLN A 172 -6.80 -0.27 -9.39
CA GLN A 172 -5.68 -1.21 -9.54
C GLN A 172 -4.91 -0.99 -10.85
N ILE A 173 -5.60 -0.75 -11.97
CA ILE A 173 -4.95 -0.43 -13.24
C ILE A 173 -4.16 0.89 -13.10
N GLY A 174 -4.75 1.91 -12.50
CA GLY A 174 -4.10 3.19 -12.24
C GLY A 174 -2.81 3.03 -11.46
N LYS A 175 -2.80 2.24 -10.39
CA LYS A 175 -1.59 1.91 -9.62
C LYS A 175 -0.52 1.19 -10.46
N VAL A 176 -0.92 0.22 -11.28
CA VAL A 176 0.01 -0.49 -12.17
C VAL A 176 0.61 0.45 -13.20
N LYS A 177 -0.21 1.33 -13.82
CA LYS A 177 0.26 2.34 -14.77
C LYS A 177 1.21 3.34 -14.11
N PHE A 178 0.93 3.74 -12.88
CA PHE A 178 1.81 4.60 -12.09
C PHE A 178 3.18 3.92 -11.84
N ALA A 179 3.18 2.65 -11.44
CA ALA A 179 4.40 1.87 -11.25
C ALA A 179 5.19 1.63 -12.55
N GLN A 180 4.54 1.73 -13.70
CA GLN A 180 5.16 1.73 -15.04
C GLN A 180 5.63 3.14 -15.48
N GLU A 181 5.53 4.14 -14.60
CA GLU A 181 5.80 5.57 -14.88
C GLU A 181 4.93 6.16 -16.01
N ASN A 182 3.88 5.45 -16.41
CA ASN A 182 2.91 5.94 -17.39
C ASN A 182 1.82 6.77 -16.69
N TYR A 183 2.23 7.96 -16.20
CA TYR A 183 1.38 8.82 -15.39
C TYR A 183 0.12 9.29 -16.12
N LYS A 184 0.19 9.56 -17.42
CA LYS A 184 -0.97 9.97 -18.23
C LYS A 184 -2.07 8.89 -18.20
N SER A 185 -1.71 7.65 -18.47
CA SER A 185 -2.67 6.54 -18.37
C SER A 185 -3.11 6.28 -16.92
N ALA A 186 -2.20 6.40 -15.95
CA ALA A 186 -2.55 6.27 -14.53
C ALA A 186 -3.65 7.25 -14.12
N ILE A 187 -3.50 8.53 -14.49
CA ILE A 187 -4.48 9.59 -14.22
C ILE A 187 -5.86 9.20 -14.78
N THR A 188 -5.94 8.74 -16.02
CA THR A 188 -7.23 8.36 -16.65
C THR A 188 -7.96 7.30 -15.83
N TYR A 189 -7.28 6.24 -15.42
CA TYR A 189 -7.90 5.18 -14.63
C TYR A 189 -8.19 5.59 -13.19
N LEU A 190 -7.31 6.38 -12.57
CA LEU A 190 -7.51 6.90 -11.22
C LEU A 190 -8.72 7.86 -11.13
N ILE A 191 -8.95 8.69 -12.16
CA ILE A 191 -10.18 9.49 -12.27
C ILE A 191 -11.41 8.57 -12.32
N GLY A 192 -11.36 7.46 -13.07
CA GLY A 192 -12.43 6.45 -13.05
C GLY A 192 -12.70 5.91 -11.64
N ALA A 193 -11.64 5.71 -10.85
CA ALA A 193 -11.76 5.21 -9.49
C ALA A 193 -12.32 6.24 -8.48
N THR A 194 -12.33 7.53 -8.78
CA THR A 194 -12.96 8.54 -7.90
C THR A 194 -14.48 8.53 -7.97
N LYS A 195 -15.08 7.81 -8.91
CA LYS A 195 -16.55 7.75 -9.08
C LYS A 195 -17.26 6.98 -7.97
N HIS A 196 -16.55 6.11 -7.24
CA HIS A 196 -17.15 5.37 -6.14
C HIS A 196 -16.57 5.83 -4.79
N PRO A 197 -17.40 6.11 -3.76
CA PRO A 197 -16.96 6.68 -2.48
C PRO A 197 -15.85 5.86 -1.78
N GLU A 198 -15.95 4.53 -1.78
CA GLU A 198 -14.98 3.64 -1.10
C GLU A 198 -13.59 3.66 -1.73
N THR A 199 -13.45 4.05 -2.99
CA THR A 199 -12.16 4.15 -3.68
C THR A 199 -11.68 5.58 -3.86
N ALA A 200 -12.58 6.57 -3.73
CA ALA A 200 -12.34 7.96 -4.07
C ALA A 200 -11.15 8.57 -3.32
N THR A 201 -11.12 8.48 -1.99
CA THR A 201 -10.05 9.07 -1.18
C THR A 201 -8.68 8.50 -1.54
N PHE A 202 -8.59 7.17 -1.70
CA PHE A 202 -7.34 6.52 -2.12
C PHE A 202 -6.93 6.95 -3.54
N ALA A 203 -7.90 7.05 -4.47
CA ALA A 203 -7.65 7.48 -5.83
C ALA A 203 -7.16 8.94 -5.87
N HIS A 204 -7.75 9.83 -5.09
CA HIS A 204 -7.28 11.21 -4.95
C HIS A 204 -5.82 11.29 -4.48
N GLY A 205 -5.39 10.48 -3.50
CA GLY A 205 -4.00 10.43 -3.06
C GLY A 205 -3.02 10.03 -4.17
N TRP A 206 -3.40 9.08 -5.03
CA TRP A 206 -2.57 8.70 -6.19
C TRP A 206 -2.60 9.75 -7.30
N LEU A 207 -3.73 10.46 -7.50
CA LEU A 207 -3.86 11.55 -8.46
C LEU A 207 -2.99 12.75 -8.06
N VAL A 208 -2.96 13.13 -6.77
CA VAL A 208 -2.04 14.16 -6.26
C VAL A 208 -0.61 13.84 -6.69
N ARG A 209 -0.16 12.61 -6.48
CA ARG A 209 1.20 12.18 -6.83
C ARG A 209 1.44 12.18 -8.35
N ALA A 210 0.49 11.66 -9.12
CA ALA A 210 0.62 11.58 -10.57
C ALA A 210 0.66 12.96 -11.23
N TYR A 211 -0.22 13.88 -10.81
CA TYR A 211 -0.25 15.25 -11.28
C TYR A 211 0.99 16.04 -10.82
N GLY A 212 1.43 15.87 -9.57
CA GLY A 212 2.66 16.47 -9.07
C GLY A 212 3.90 16.03 -9.86
N LEU A 213 4.02 14.74 -10.20
CA LEU A 213 5.12 14.22 -11.02
C LEU A 213 5.07 14.68 -12.48
N THR A 214 3.91 15.13 -12.95
CA THR A 214 3.72 15.65 -14.32
C THR A 214 3.63 17.18 -14.36
N ASN A 215 4.01 17.86 -13.28
CA ASN A 215 4.01 19.34 -13.13
C ASN A 215 2.65 19.99 -13.39
N GLN A 216 1.56 19.30 -13.03
CA GLN A 216 0.18 19.81 -13.12
C GLN A 216 -0.30 20.16 -11.70
N ASP A 217 0.34 21.16 -11.09
CA ASP A 217 0.22 21.47 -9.67
C ASP A 217 -1.20 21.93 -9.27
N ASP A 218 -1.95 22.58 -10.17
CA ASP A 218 -3.35 22.96 -9.92
C ASP A 218 -4.26 21.73 -9.77
N MET A 219 -4.09 20.74 -10.64
CA MET A 219 -4.85 19.50 -10.54
C MET A 219 -4.44 18.67 -9.31
N ALA A 220 -3.16 18.68 -8.96
CA ALA A 220 -2.69 18.03 -7.75
C ALA A 220 -3.33 18.69 -6.50
N SER A 221 -3.38 20.02 -6.43
CA SER A 221 -4.02 20.77 -5.34
C SER A 221 -5.53 20.51 -5.26
N TYR A 222 -6.21 20.49 -6.42
CA TYR A 222 -7.64 20.11 -6.45
C TYR A 222 -7.89 18.75 -5.77
N HIS A 223 -7.10 17.74 -6.12
CA HIS A 223 -7.27 16.42 -5.53
C HIS A 223 -6.84 16.35 -4.05
N ALA A 224 -5.85 17.14 -3.63
CA ALA A 224 -5.48 17.27 -2.22
C ALA A 224 -6.65 17.86 -1.40
N THR A 225 -7.34 18.86 -1.95
CA THR A 225 -8.55 19.46 -1.34
C THR A 225 -9.68 18.43 -1.18
N GLN A 226 -9.87 17.52 -2.15
CA GLN A 226 -10.87 16.45 -1.99
C GLN A 226 -10.55 15.51 -0.84
N ILE A 227 -9.25 15.22 -0.60
CA ILE A 227 -8.82 14.42 0.56
C ILE A 227 -9.11 15.18 1.87
N GLY A 228 -8.76 16.45 1.95
CA GLY A 228 -9.02 17.27 3.13
C GLY A 228 -10.51 17.28 3.52
N LYS A 229 -11.40 17.45 2.53
CA LYS A 229 -12.85 17.38 2.74
C LYS A 229 -13.34 16.03 3.26
N SER A 230 -12.73 14.92 2.85
CA SER A 230 -13.13 13.59 3.32
C SER A 230 -12.64 13.24 4.73
N HIS A 231 -11.74 14.04 5.32
CA HIS A 231 -11.15 13.84 6.64
C HIS A 231 -11.44 15.01 7.59
N GLU A 232 -12.52 15.74 7.37
CA GLU A 232 -12.90 16.85 8.25
C GLU A 232 -13.06 16.36 9.70
N GLY A 233 -12.30 16.97 10.61
CA GLY A 233 -12.30 16.64 12.04
C GLY A 233 -11.38 15.51 12.49
N GLU A 234 -10.62 14.86 11.62
CA GLU A 234 -9.93 13.59 11.96
C GLU A 234 -8.44 13.70 12.37
N SER A 235 -7.71 14.80 12.19
CA SER A 235 -6.27 14.79 12.49
C SER A 235 -5.68 16.14 12.87
N GLU A 236 -4.79 16.12 13.86
CA GLU A 236 -3.91 17.26 14.21
C GLU A 236 -2.60 17.26 13.42
N ASP A 237 -2.22 16.13 12.81
CA ASP A 237 -0.92 15.98 12.15
C ASP A 237 -0.96 16.41 10.68
N PHE A 238 -0.03 17.29 10.28
CA PHE A 238 0.15 17.73 8.91
C PHE A 238 1.14 16.82 8.17
N VAL A 239 0.62 15.82 7.48
CA VAL A 239 1.44 14.92 6.66
C VAL A 239 1.34 15.31 5.18
N PRO A 240 2.47 15.61 4.51
CA PRO A 240 2.42 15.95 3.09
C PRO A 240 1.99 14.75 2.25
N ILE A 241 1.07 14.97 1.31
CA ILE A 241 0.58 13.96 0.36
C ILE A 241 1.54 13.83 -0.82
N PHE A 242 2.15 14.94 -1.24
CA PHE A 242 3.16 14.96 -2.28
C PHE A 242 4.43 15.62 -1.76
N ILE A 243 5.54 14.90 -1.88
CA ILE A 243 6.87 15.35 -1.47
C ILE A 243 7.76 15.34 -2.72
N PRO A 244 8.05 16.53 -3.30
CA PRO A 244 9.01 16.62 -4.39
C PRO A 244 10.38 16.20 -3.92
N ARG A 245 11.11 15.47 -4.76
CA ARG A 245 12.51 15.15 -4.46
C ARG A 245 13.38 16.35 -4.77
N PRO A 246 14.15 16.89 -3.81
CA PRO A 246 15.09 17.97 -4.09
C PRO A 246 16.24 17.46 -4.94
N ASP A 247 16.78 18.32 -5.79
CA ASP A 247 18.01 18.03 -6.50
C ASP A 247 19.18 17.98 -5.52
N TYR A 248 20.12 17.08 -5.76
CA TYR A 248 21.33 17.04 -4.92
C TYR A 248 22.29 18.15 -5.33
N PRO A 249 22.70 19.07 -4.44
CA PRO A 249 23.57 20.18 -4.78
C PRO A 249 24.86 19.69 -5.44
N LYS A 250 25.22 20.26 -6.57
CA LYS A 250 26.40 19.81 -7.36
C LYS A 250 27.70 19.84 -6.58
N HIS A 251 27.86 20.87 -5.72
CA HIS A 251 29.05 21.04 -4.87
C HIS A 251 29.13 19.94 -3.80
N ALA A 252 28.03 19.66 -3.09
CA ALA A 252 27.95 18.60 -2.12
C ALA A 252 28.20 17.22 -2.74
N ARG A 253 27.59 16.95 -3.90
CA ARG A 253 27.73 15.67 -4.63
C ARG A 253 29.18 15.41 -5.05
N LYS A 254 29.88 16.41 -5.59
CA LYS A 254 31.30 16.27 -5.99
C LYS A 254 32.23 15.94 -4.82
N ARG A 255 31.88 16.34 -3.59
CA ARG A 255 32.68 16.14 -2.40
C ARG A 255 32.19 14.98 -1.52
N GLY A 256 31.13 14.29 -1.92
CA GLY A 256 30.58 13.19 -1.14
C GLY A 256 29.96 13.62 0.20
N VAL A 257 29.49 14.88 0.30
CA VAL A 257 28.97 15.47 1.54
C VAL A 257 27.47 15.27 1.60
N GLU A 258 27.00 14.53 2.61
CA GLU A 258 25.59 14.36 2.97
C GLU A 258 25.15 15.46 3.94
N GLY A 259 23.84 15.75 3.99
CA GLY A 259 23.32 16.80 4.85
C GLY A 259 21.82 16.83 4.97
N TYR A 260 21.30 17.91 5.52
CA TYR A 260 19.86 18.18 5.61
C TYR A 260 19.59 19.69 5.54
N ALA A 261 18.33 20.01 5.24
CA ALA A 261 17.79 21.36 5.41
C ALA A 261 16.40 21.27 6.06
N VAL A 262 16.11 22.21 6.95
CA VAL A 262 14.82 22.40 7.58
C VAL A 262 14.21 23.69 7.05
N ILE A 263 13.01 23.60 6.51
CA ILE A 263 12.22 24.74 6.06
C ILE A 263 10.99 24.90 6.95
N GLU A 264 10.56 26.13 7.15
CA GLU A 264 9.25 26.48 7.71
C GLU A 264 8.36 26.99 6.59
N LEU A 265 7.07 26.65 6.63
CA LEU A 265 6.11 27.04 5.63
C LEU A 265 4.71 27.23 6.21
N THR A 266 3.87 27.90 5.44
CA THR A 266 2.43 27.97 5.65
C THR A 266 1.74 27.00 4.71
N ILE A 267 0.78 26.21 5.21
CA ILE A 267 -0.11 25.40 4.38
C ILE A 267 -1.32 26.28 4.05
N SER A 268 -1.50 26.61 2.78
CA SER A 268 -2.65 27.40 2.32
C SER A 268 -3.95 26.62 2.40
N ASN A 269 -5.09 27.32 2.26
CA ASN A 269 -6.42 26.71 2.14
C ASN A 269 -6.59 25.77 0.93
N GLU A 270 -5.67 25.79 -0.02
CA GLU A 270 -5.59 24.86 -1.15
C GLU A 270 -4.61 23.68 -0.90
N GLY A 271 -4.02 23.59 0.28
CA GLY A 271 -3.02 22.58 0.63
C GLY A 271 -1.62 22.84 0.07
N ARG A 272 -1.35 24.00 -0.50
CA ARG A 272 -0.04 24.37 -1.05
C ARG A 272 0.89 24.91 0.04
N ALA A 273 2.17 24.65 -0.09
CA ALA A 273 3.19 25.31 0.71
C ALA A 273 3.41 26.74 0.21
N THR A 274 3.25 27.74 1.09
CA THR A 274 3.49 29.18 0.87
C THR A 274 4.42 29.72 1.96
N ASP A 275 4.88 30.93 1.84
CA ASP A 275 5.74 31.64 2.83
C ASP A 275 6.92 30.81 3.34
N ILE A 276 7.62 30.17 2.39
CA ILE A 276 8.62 29.18 2.71
C ILE A 276 9.93 29.87 3.06
N ILE A 277 10.45 29.60 4.26
CA ILE A 277 11.74 30.11 4.70
C ILE A 277 12.68 28.98 5.13
N LEU A 278 13.98 29.20 4.95
CA LEU A 278 15.00 28.29 5.46
C LEU A 278 15.22 28.56 6.95
N VAL A 279 15.02 27.55 7.78
CA VAL A 279 15.26 27.62 9.24
C VAL A 279 16.69 27.19 9.56
N ASN A 280 17.13 26.07 8.94
CA ASN A 280 18.47 25.54 9.22
C ASN A 280 18.94 24.63 8.07
N GLU A 281 20.26 24.62 7.81
CA GLU A 281 20.90 23.60 6.97
C GLU A 281 22.20 23.09 7.60
N SER A 282 22.58 21.88 7.36
CA SER A 282 23.84 21.31 7.82
C SER A 282 24.36 20.24 6.87
N PRO A 283 25.66 20.30 6.49
CA PRO A 283 26.58 21.42 6.73
C PRO A 283 26.21 22.64 5.88
N GLU A 284 26.51 23.85 6.42
CA GLU A 284 26.28 25.10 5.72
C GLU A 284 27.15 25.24 4.47
N SER A 285 26.75 26.14 3.54
CA SER A 285 27.50 26.49 2.32
C SER A 285 27.58 25.37 1.27
N TYR A 286 26.82 24.29 1.39
CA TYR A 286 26.75 23.25 0.38
C TYR A 286 25.51 23.33 -0.55
N GLY A 287 24.58 24.27 -0.26
CA GLY A 287 23.40 24.54 -1.07
C GLY A 287 22.22 23.62 -0.79
N PHE A 288 22.20 22.91 0.34
CA PHE A 288 21.07 22.07 0.76
C PHE A 288 19.81 22.89 0.99
N GLY A 289 19.94 24.07 1.61
CA GLY A 289 18.83 24.99 1.84
C GLY A 289 18.19 25.47 0.54
N GLU A 290 18.99 25.86 -0.44
CA GLU A 290 18.49 26.33 -1.74
C GLU A 290 17.65 25.26 -2.44
N GLU A 291 18.15 24.02 -2.52
CA GLU A 291 17.43 22.92 -3.13
C GLU A 291 16.20 22.48 -2.32
N ALA A 292 16.26 22.58 -0.99
CA ALA A 292 15.12 22.34 -0.13
C ALA A 292 14.00 23.39 -0.31
N LEU A 293 14.33 24.67 -0.46
CA LEU A 293 13.35 25.73 -0.75
C LEU A 293 12.66 25.51 -2.10
N LYS A 294 13.44 25.17 -3.15
CA LYS A 294 12.88 24.85 -4.48
C LYS A 294 11.91 23.66 -4.44
N ALA A 295 12.30 22.60 -3.74
CA ALA A 295 11.44 21.42 -3.59
C ALA A 295 10.24 21.73 -2.68
N GLY A 296 10.46 22.47 -1.59
CA GLY A 296 9.44 22.91 -0.63
C GLY A 296 8.30 23.67 -1.28
N ALA A 297 8.58 24.49 -2.28
CA ALA A 297 7.57 25.27 -3.03
C ALA A 297 6.53 24.38 -3.75
N ARG A 298 6.79 23.09 -3.89
CA ARG A 298 5.90 22.12 -4.51
C ARG A 298 5.40 21.05 -3.54
N LEU A 299 5.61 21.21 -2.24
CA LEU A 299 4.96 20.38 -1.22
C LEU A 299 3.45 20.57 -1.29
N LEU A 300 2.71 19.46 -1.19
CA LEU A 300 1.26 19.48 -1.11
C LEU A 300 0.78 18.68 0.10
N TYR A 301 -0.14 19.27 0.81
CA TYR A 301 -0.81 18.73 1.99
C TYR A 301 -2.31 18.55 1.72
N ALA A 302 -3.00 17.71 2.47
CA ALA A 302 -4.45 17.82 2.56
C ALA A 302 -4.78 19.07 3.37
N PRO A 303 -5.52 20.05 2.82
CA PRO A 303 -5.94 21.20 3.61
C PRO A 303 -6.86 20.76 4.75
N ARG A 304 -6.74 21.41 5.90
CA ARG A 304 -7.61 21.16 7.04
C ARG A 304 -8.95 21.86 6.83
N PHE A 305 -10.03 21.15 7.14
CA PHE A 305 -11.37 21.74 7.11
C PHE A 305 -11.94 21.85 8.52
N THR A 306 -12.59 22.96 8.80
CA THR A 306 -13.36 23.21 10.03
C THR A 306 -14.68 23.86 9.63
N ASP A 307 -15.80 23.27 9.99
CA ASP A 307 -17.15 23.70 9.61
C ASP A 307 -17.30 23.93 8.08
N GLY A 308 -16.73 23.02 7.29
CA GLY A 308 -16.76 23.08 5.82
C GLY A 308 -15.83 24.13 5.19
N VAL A 309 -15.03 24.87 5.98
CA VAL A 309 -14.12 25.92 5.51
C VAL A 309 -12.68 25.44 5.62
N ALA A 310 -11.94 25.54 4.50
CA ALA A 310 -10.51 25.22 4.49
C ALA A 310 -9.72 26.25 5.31
N GLN A 311 -8.85 25.76 6.18
CA GLN A 311 -8.04 26.56 7.09
C GLN A 311 -6.59 26.67 6.59
N GLU A 312 -6.01 27.84 6.74
CA GLU A 312 -4.58 28.07 6.59
C GLU A 312 -3.84 27.71 7.88
N VAL A 313 -2.65 27.10 7.77
CA VAL A 313 -1.84 26.70 8.92
C VAL A 313 -0.40 27.14 8.74
N SER A 314 0.05 28.06 9.57
CA SER A 314 1.40 28.61 9.55
C SER A 314 2.35 27.88 10.52
N GLY A 315 3.66 28.04 10.32
CA GLY A 315 4.70 27.50 11.22
C GLY A 315 4.94 26.01 11.07
N VAL A 316 4.57 25.41 9.94
CA VAL A 316 4.80 23.99 9.69
C VAL A 316 6.26 23.75 9.29
N LEU A 317 6.94 22.89 10.04
CA LEU A 317 8.34 22.54 9.77
C LEU A 317 8.42 21.27 8.90
N TYR A 318 9.27 21.33 7.88
CA TYR A 318 9.60 20.18 7.07
C TYR A 318 11.12 20.01 6.89
N LYS A 319 11.62 18.77 7.06
CA LYS A 319 13.04 18.43 6.94
C LYS A 319 13.33 17.59 5.70
N TYR A 320 14.16 18.11 4.79
CA TYR A 320 14.76 17.36 3.72
C TYR A 320 16.10 16.76 4.13
N ASN A 321 16.28 15.46 3.89
CA ASN A 321 17.57 14.77 4.11
C ASN A 321 18.21 14.44 2.77
N PHE A 322 19.47 14.79 2.60
CA PHE A 322 20.27 14.54 1.41
C PHE A 322 21.27 13.43 1.71
N LYS A 323 20.97 12.22 1.21
CA LYS A 323 21.83 11.04 1.34
C LYS A 323 22.28 10.56 -0.02
N MET A 324 23.53 10.09 -0.11
CA MET A 324 24.05 9.51 -1.33
C MET A 324 23.54 8.07 -1.47
N ALA A 325 23.17 7.68 -2.69
CA ALA A 325 22.89 6.28 -2.98
C ALA A 325 24.22 5.49 -2.81
N ARG A 326 24.20 4.53 -1.92
CA ARG A 326 25.29 3.57 -1.75
C ARG A 326 25.28 2.51 -2.82
#